data_b62d63a9ee7d974a74c9e793c68877c3
#
_entry.id   b62d63a9ee7d974a74c9e793c68877c3
#
_cell.length_a   1.000
_cell.length_b   1.000
_cell.length_c   1.000
_cell.angle_alpha   90.00
_cell.angle_beta   90.00
_cell.angle_gamma   90.00
#
_symmetry.space_group_name_H-M   'P 1'
#
loop_
_entity.id
_entity.type
_entity.pdbx_description
1 polymer ?
#
loop_
_entity_poly.entity_id
_entity_poly.type
_entity_poly.pdbx_seq_one_letter_code
_entity_poly.pdbx_strand_id
1 'polypeptide(L)'
;MKRFRKSSNLIIFVLFALVSSRSAAEKSIQINFTHFDTYSIEIAHIEVGDTVSWQPISEGHNVEFLAGPEMDNLPPSSVMNEAHTVKFNQSGIYLYGCTPHLNIGMLGLVVVGKDLHNIENFHEIELSRVAKAVLRRLTIRAKSQIELK
;
A
#
# COMPACT_ATOMS: atom_id res chain seq x y z
N MET A 1 31.08 -74.82 -2.69
CA MET A 1 31.40 -73.38 -2.42
C MET A 1 30.18 -72.52 -2.71
N LYS A 2 29.43 -72.05 -1.68
CA LYS A 2 28.26 -71.17 -1.83
C LYS A 2 28.70 -69.74 -1.55
N ARG A 3 28.62 -68.87 -2.59
CA ARG A 3 28.90 -67.43 -2.49
C ARG A 3 27.67 -66.72 -1.91
N PHE A 4 27.78 -66.15 -0.73
CA PHE A 4 26.79 -65.26 -0.15
C PHE A 4 26.93 -63.85 -0.81
N ARG A 5 25.89 -63.40 -1.49
CA ARG A 5 25.75 -62.02 -1.95
C ARG A 5 25.25 -61.15 -0.79
N LYS A 6 26.10 -60.26 -0.28
CA LYS A 6 25.69 -59.17 0.61
C LYS A 6 24.88 -58.17 -0.18
N SER A 7 23.60 -58.07 0.15
CA SER A 7 22.74 -56.97 -0.34
C SER A 7 22.98 -55.75 0.55
N SER A 8 23.51 -54.69 -0.03
CA SER A 8 23.73 -53.40 0.64
C SER A 8 22.50 -52.54 0.48
N ASN A 9 21.64 -52.45 1.52
CA ASN A 9 20.49 -51.56 1.52
C ASN A 9 21.01 -50.15 1.77
N LEU A 10 21.04 -49.34 0.70
CA LEU A 10 21.29 -47.89 0.78
C LEU A 10 20.01 -47.22 1.24
N ILE A 11 19.92 -46.81 2.51
CA ILE A 11 18.81 -46.00 3.04
C ILE A 11 19.10 -44.58 2.65
N ILE A 12 18.36 -44.04 1.67
CA ILE A 12 18.38 -42.62 1.27
C ILE A 12 17.50 -41.88 2.27
N PHE A 13 18.13 -41.17 3.20
CA PHE A 13 17.44 -40.16 4.05
C PHE A 13 17.12 -38.93 3.19
N VAL A 14 15.87 -38.81 2.74
CA VAL A 14 15.36 -37.57 2.13
C VAL A 14 15.09 -36.57 3.27
N LEU A 15 16.00 -35.63 3.46
CA LEU A 15 15.83 -34.52 4.39
C LEU A 15 14.79 -33.55 3.82
N PHE A 16 13.56 -33.62 4.28
CA PHE A 16 12.50 -32.67 3.94
C PHE A 16 12.78 -31.38 4.72
N ALA A 17 13.42 -30.40 4.08
CA ALA A 17 13.57 -29.06 4.64
C ALA A 17 12.19 -28.39 4.69
N LEU A 18 11.59 -28.33 5.89
CA LEU A 18 10.41 -27.52 6.17
C LEU A 18 10.80 -26.04 6.03
N VAL A 19 10.53 -25.47 4.86
CA VAL A 19 10.57 -24.03 4.65
C VAL A 19 9.37 -23.43 5.41
N SER A 20 9.58 -23.03 6.64
CA SER A 20 8.60 -22.25 7.40
C SER A 20 8.48 -20.87 6.75
N SER A 21 7.48 -20.70 5.89
CA SER A 21 7.06 -19.37 5.44
C SER A 21 6.57 -18.61 6.67
N ARG A 22 7.39 -17.68 7.19
CA ARG A 22 6.92 -16.71 8.16
C ARG A 22 5.93 -15.79 7.44
N SER A 23 4.64 -16.04 7.61
CA SER A 23 3.62 -15.04 7.35
C SER A 23 3.86 -13.89 8.32
N ALA A 24 4.27 -12.73 7.83
CA ALA A 24 4.27 -11.53 8.64
C ALA A 24 2.83 -11.26 9.08
N ALA A 25 2.63 -10.89 10.35
CA ALA A 25 1.31 -10.51 10.83
C ALA A 25 0.82 -9.28 10.04
N GLU A 26 -0.43 -9.35 9.55
CA GLU A 26 -1.08 -8.24 8.87
C GLU A 26 -1.11 -7.02 9.79
N LYS A 27 -0.63 -5.89 9.29
CA LYS A 27 -0.61 -4.62 10.00
C LYS A 27 -1.78 -3.74 9.52
N SER A 28 -2.37 -3.00 10.47
CA SER A 28 -3.37 -1.98 10.14
C SER A 28 -2.86 -0.59 10.52
N ILE A 29 -2.96 0.37 9.59
CA ILE A 29 -2.68 1.78 9.84
C ILE A 29 -3.99 2.54 9.84
N GLN A 30 -4.21 3.37 10.89
CA GLN A 30 -5.36 4.27 10.96
C GLN A 30 -4.96 5.67 10.49
N ILE A 31 -5.76 6.24 9.60
CA ILE A 31 -5.66 7.62 9.10
C ILE A 31 -6.95 8.34 9.46
N ASN A 32 -6.86 9.51 10.04
CA ASN A 32 -8.03 10.31 10.40
C ASN A 32 -8.24 11.46 9.41
N PHE A 33 -9.49 11.81 9.13
CA PHE A 33 -9.83 13.09 8.51
C PHE A 33 -9.67 14.18 9.54
N THR A 34 -8.96 15.27 9.23
CA THR A 34 -8.71 16.35 10.19
C THR A 34 -9.59 17.57 9.91
N HIS A 35 -9.75 18.45 10.91
CA HIS A 35 -10.47 19.73 10.77
C HIS A 35 -9.74 20.75 9.87
N PHE A 36 -8.56 20.41 9.35
CA PHE A 36 -7.75 21.27 8.49
C PHE A 36 -7.80 20.85 7.02
N ASP A 37 -8.82 20.09 6.62
CA ASP A 37 -8.94 19.51 5.27
C ASP A 37 -7.68 18.75 4.84
N THR A 38 -7.15 17.93 5.78
CA THR A 38 -6.00 17.06 5.55
C THR A 38 -6.24 15.67 6.13
N TYR A 39 -5.43 14.71 5.70
CA TYR A 39 -5.33 13.41 6.34
C TYR A 39 -4.26 13.45 7.43
N SER A 40 -4.49 12.82 8.59
CA SER A 40 -3.55 12.79 9.71
C SER A 40 -2.21 12.15 9.36
N ILE A 41 -2.22 11.24 8.37
CA ILE A 41 -1.03 10.65 7.76
C ILE A 41 -1.16 10.89 6.27
N GLU A 42 -0.31 11.76 5.72
CA GLU A 42 -0.32 12.07 4.29
C GLU A 42 0.39 11.00 3.44
N ILE A 43 1.34 10.27 4.02
CA ILE A 43 2.08 9.19 3.34
C ILE A 43 2.14 7.99 4.29
N ALA A 44 1.39 6.95 3.97
CA ALA A 44 1.41 5.68 4.69
C ALA A 44 2.34 4.68 3.99
N HIS A 45 3.28 4.09 4.73
CA HIS A 45 4.14 3.02 4.24
C HIS A 45 3.70 1.69 4.85
N ILE A 46 3.32 0.74 4.00
CA ILE A 46 2.81 -0.57 4.38
C ILE A 46 3.45 -1.67 3.53
N GLU A 47 3.28 -2.91 3.96
CA GLU A 47 3.65 -4.10 3.18
C GLU A 47 2.43 -4.66 2.43
N VAL A 48 2.69 -5.51 1.44
CA VAL A 48 1.62 -6.22 0.72
C VAL A 48 0.85 -7.10 1.71
N GLY A 49 -0.47 -6.99 1.69
CA GLY A 49 -1.39 -7.67 2.62
C GLY A 49 -1.80 -6.82 3.82
N ASP A 50 -1.16 -5.68 4.06
CA ASP A 50 -1.56 -4.76 5.12
C ASP A 50 -2.84 -3.99 4.77
N THR A 51 -3.42 -3.38 5.79
CA THR A 51 -4.70 -2.67 5.73
C THR A 51 -4.53 -1.21 6.14
N VAL A 52 -5.22 -0.30 5.45
CA VAL A 52 -5.38 1.10 5.88
C VAL A 52 -6.84 1.35 6.19
N SER A 53 -7.10 1.99 7.32
CA SER A 53 -8.44 2.37 7.78
C SER A 53 -8.53 3.88 7.95
N TRP A 54 -9.42 4.52 7.22
CA TRP A 54 -9.72 5.95 7.35
C TRP A 54 -10.89 6.16 8.30
N GLN A 55 -10.75 7.12 9.23
CA GLN A 55 -11.75 7.38 10.27
C GLN A 55 -12.27 8.83 10.19
N PRO A 56 -13.59 9.03 10.18
CA PRO A 56 -14.22 10.34 10.07
C PRO A 56 -14.29 11.04 11.42
N ILE A 57 -13.14 11.52 11.94
CA ILE A 57 -13.15 12.35 13.16
C ILE A 57 -13.55 13.81 12.88
N SER A 58 -13.62 14.19 11.60
CA SER A 58 -14.14 15.46 11.09
C SER A 58 -15.08 15.17 9.92
N GLU A 59 -16.17 15.93 9.82
CA GLU A 59 -17.16 15.79 8.76
C GLU A 59 -16.77 16.52 7.47
N GLY A 60 -17.42 16.20 6.36
CA GLY A 60 -17.19 16.82 5.05
C GLY A 60 -16.10 16.13 4.23
N HIS A 61 -15.71 14.91 4.58
CA HIS A 61 -14.59 14.21 3.97
C HIS A 61 -14.93 12.80 3.50
N ASN A 62 -14.15 12.34 2.51
CA ASN A 62 -14.16 10.98 2.01
C ASN A 62 -12.77 10.57 1.51
N VAL A 63 -12.67 9.35 0.99
CA VAL A 63 -11.50 8.83 0.28
C VAL A 63 -11.92 8.48 -1.14
N GLU A 64 -11.27 9.07 -2.12
CA GLU A 64 -11.41 8.76 -3.54
C GLU A 64 -10.04 8.40 -4.10
N PHE A 65 -9.87 7.17 -4.63
CA PHE A 65 -8.62 6.77 -5.24
C PHE A 65 -8.53 7.33 -6.65
N LEU A 66 -7.44 8.06 -6.92
CA LEU A 66 -7.21 8.79 -8.17
C LEU A 66 -6.23 8.05 -9.08
N ALA A 67 -5.28 7.30 -8.49
CA ALA A 67 -4.32 6.50 -9.23
C ALA A 67 -3.78 5.35 -8.36
N GLY A 68 -3.29 4.31 -9.01
CA GLY A 68 -2.68 3.14 -8.40
C GLY A 68 -1.78 2.39 -9.39
N PRO A 69 -1.25 1.23 -8.98
CA PRO A 69 -0.46 0.37 -9.87
C PRO A 69 -1.24 -0.07 -11.12
N GLU A 70 -2.54 -0.27 -10.98
CA GLU A 70 -3.47 -0.60 -12.06
C GLU A 70 -4.63 0.40 -12.06
N MET A 71 -4.69 1.26 -13.07
CA MET A 71 -5.70 2.34 -13.15
C MET A 71 -7.13 1.80 -13.29
N ASP A 72 -7.30 0.65 -13.92
CA ASP A 72 -8.61 0.02 -14.13
C ASP A 72 -9.10 -0.78 -12.91
N ASN A 73 -8.26 -0.91 -11.87
CA ASN A 73 -8.54 -1.70 -10.67
C ASN A 73 -8.19 -0.94 -9.39
N LEU A 74 -8.67 0.30 -9.29
CA LEU A 74 -8.50 1.10 -8.07
C LEU A 74 -9.43 0.62 -6.95
N PRO A 75 -9.02 0.74 -5.67
CA PRO A 75 -9.92 0.49 -4.56
C PRO A 75 -11.18 1.36 -4.64
N PRO A 76 -12.33 0.89 -4.13
CA PRO A 76 -13.56 1.67 -4.15
C PRO A 76 -13.43 2.94 -3.31
N SER A 77 -14.10 4.01 -3.73
CA SER A 77 -14.22 5.24 -2.95
C SER A 77 -15.09 5.03 -1.71
N SER A 78 -14.82 5.77 -0.64
CA SER A 78 -15.67 5.78 0.54
C SER A 78 -16.93 6.61 0.33
N VAL A 79 -17.96 6.32 1.12
CA VAL A 79 -19.08 7.23 1.32
C VAL A 79 -18.60 8.43 2.15
N MET A 80 -19.25 9.59 1.96
CA MET A 80 -18.96 10.80 2.72
C MET A 80 -19.21 10.59 4.21
N ASN A 81 -18.25 11.02 5.05
CA ASN A 81 -18.32 10.93 6.51
C ASN A 81 -18.41 9.51 7.08
N GLU A 82 -18.04 8.50 6.31
CA GLU A 82 -18.02 7.12 6.77
C GLU A 82 -16.60 6.58 6.91
N ALA A 83 -16.43 5.66 7.85
CA ALA A 83 -15.18 4.90 7.97
C ALA A 83 -14.97 4.05 6.72
N HIS A 84 -13.72 3.97 6.25
CA HIS A 84 -13.36 3.23 5.07
C HIS A 84 -12.12 2.38 5.35
N THR A 85 -12.13 1.13 4.90
CA THR A 85 -11.02 0.21 5.13
C THR A 85 -10.67 -0.51 3.83
N VAL A 86 -9.39 -0.49 3.47
CA VAL A 86 -8.85 -1.13 2.27
C VAL A 86 -7.67 -2.00 2.64
N LYS A 87 -7.67 -3.24 2.16
CA LYS A 87 -6.53 -4.15 2.18
C LYS A 87 -5.77 -4.03 0.87
N PHE A 88 -4.45 -3.83 0.95
CA PHE A 88 -3.60 -3.63 -0.21
C PHE A 88 -2.83 -4.91 -0.56
N ASN A 89 -3.25 -5.58 -1.62
CA ASN A 89 -2.67 -6.87 -2.05
C ASN A 89 -1.65 -6.74 -3.19
N GLN A 90 -1.42 -5.53 -3.69
CA GLN A 90 -0.50 -5.25 -4.79
C GLN A 90 0.49 -4.17 -4.41
N SER A 91 1.79 -4.39 -4.68
CA SER A 91 2.83 -3.40 -4.48
C SER A 91 2.69 -2.21 -5.44
N GLY A 92 3.22 -1.07 -5.04
CA GLY A 92 3.16 0.17 -5.78
C GLY A 92 2.66 1.32 -4.93
N ILE A 93 2.41 2.46 -5.56
CA ILE A 93 1.96 3.67 -4.89
C ILE A 93 0.53 4.01 -5.32
N TYR A 94 -0.33 4.29 -4.34
CA TYR A 94 -1.71 4.71 -4.54
C TYR A 94 -1.86 6.18 -4.16
N LEU A 95 -2.43 6.96 -5.06
CA LEU A 95 -2.84 8.35 -4.81
C LEU A 95 -4.33 8.38 -4.49
N TYR A 96 -4.70 9.03 -3.41
CA TYR A 96 -6.09 9.28 -3.05
C TYR A 96 -6.29 10.72 -2.61
N GLY A 97 -7.51 11.18 -2.63
CA GLY A 97 -7.91 12.51 -2.20
C GLY A 97 -9.31 12.56 -1.62
N CYS A 98 -9.69 13.72 -1.13
CA CYS A 98 -11.04 14.02 -0.68
C CYS A 98 -11.80 14.72 -1.81
N THR A 99 -12.91 14.16 -2.28
CA THR A 99 -13.66 14.70 -3.43
C THR A 99 -13.97 16.19 -3.30
N PRO A 100 -14.59 16.71 -2.20
CA PRO A 100 -14.88 18.14 -2.09
C PRO A 100 -13.64 19.03 -1.89
N HIS A 101 -12.53 18.48 -1.38
CA HIS A 101 -11.32 19.24 -1.04
C HIS A 101 -10.13 18.95 -1.95
N LEU A 102 -10.36 18.23 -3.05
CA LEU A 102 -9.32 17.85 -4.00
C LEU A 102 -8.58 19.08 -4.56
N ASN A 103 -9.33 20.12 -4.92
CA ASN A 103 -8.79 21.32 -5.52
C ASN A 103 -7.94 22.17 -4.58
N ILE A 104 -8.11 22.03 -3.26
CA ILE A 104 -7.28 22.69 -2.26
C ILE A 104 -6.14 21.79 -1.77
N GLY A 105 -6.04 20.57 -2.29
CA GLY A 105 -4.90 19.67 -2.09
C GLY A 105 -5.04 18.72 -0.92
N MET A 106 -6.26 18.35 -0.50
CA MET A 106 -6.46 17.23 0.44
C MET A 106 -6.16 15.91 -0.27
N LEU A 107 -4.89 15.55 -0.26
CA LEU A 107 -4.32 14.37 -0.92
C LEU A 107 -3.54 13.50 0.06
N GLY A 108 -3.45 12.21 -0.24
CA GLY A 108 -2.61 11.26 0.48
C GLY A 108 -2.03 10.19 -0.43
N LEU A 109 -0.98 9.54 0.05
CA LEU A 109 -0.32 8.42 -0.60
C LEU A 109 -0.31 7.19 0.30
N VAL A 110 -0.56 6.02 -0.29
CA VAL A 110 -0.23 4.72 0.31
C VAL A 110 0.88 4.10 -0.53
N VAL A 111 2.02 3.84 0.08
CA VAL A 111 3.19 3.19 -0.54
C VAL A 111 3.24 1.75 -0.03
N VAL A 112 3.04 0.80 -0.92
CA VAL A 112 2.96 -0.64 -0.63
C VAL A 112 4.24 -1.33 -1.07
N GLY A 113 4.93 -2.01 -0.15
CA GLY A 113 6.13 -2.81 -0.45
C GLY A 113 7.36 -1.97 -0.87
N LYS A 114 7.43 -0.69 -0.47
CA LYS A 114 8.50 0.24 -0.87
C LYS A 114 8.64 0.42 -2.40
N ASP A 115 7.59 0.16 -3.13
CA ASP A 115 7.56 0.15 -4.59
C ASP A 115 6.95 1.46 -5.11
N LEU A 116 7.69 2.16 -5.96
CA LEU A 116 7.28 3.42 -6.58
C LEU A 116 7.23 3.33 -8.11
N HIS A 117 7.19 2.12 -8.69
CA HIS A 117 7.30 1.91 -10.14
C HIS A 117 6.28 2.72 -10.96
N ASN A 118 5.09 2.98 -10.39
CA ASN A 118 3.99 3.68 -11.06
C ASN A 118 3.89 5.18 -10.71
N ILE A 119 4.85 5.76 -9.98
CA ILE A 119 4.78 7.16 -9.51
C ILE A 119 4.72 8.17 -10.66
N GLU A 120 5.31 7.85 -11.81
CA GLU A 120 5.32 8.74 -12.98
C GLU A 120 3.93 8.86 -13.63
N ASN A 121 3.03 7.88 -13.45
CA ASN A 121 1.66 7.92 -13.95
C ASN A 121 0.83 9.06 -13.32
N PHE A 122 1.28 9.58 -12.16
CA PHE A 122 0.57 10.67 -11.48
C PHE A 122 0.62 12.01 -12.22
N HIS A 123 1.54 12.17 -13.19
CA HIS A 123 1.61 13.37 -14.04
C HIS A 123 0.40 13.50 -14.97
N GLU A 124 -0.28 12.40 -15.27
CA GLU A 124 -1.45 12.36 -16.15
C GLU A 124 -2.76 12.73 -15.44
N ILE A 125 -2.73 12.81 -14.08
CA ILE A 125 -3.91 13.14 -13.29
C ILE A 125 -4.24 14.64 -13.42
N GLU A 126 -5.46 14.94 -13.84
CA GLU A 126 -5.94 16.32 -13.89
C GLU A 126 -6.25 16.85 -12.48
N LEU A 127 -5.42 17.77 -12.02
CA LEU A 127 -5.53 18.40 -10.70
C LEU A 127 -5.41 19.93 -10.83
N SER A 128 -5.96 20.64 -9.85
CA SER A 128 -5.72 22.07 -9.71
C SER A 128 -4.23 22.38 -9.50
N ARG A 129 -3.85 23.64 -9.70
CA ARG A 129 -2.47 24.09 -9.45
C ARG A 129 -2.02 23.82 -7.99
N VAL A 130 -2.92 24.02 -7.02
CA VAL A 130 -2.65 23.77 -5.59
C VAL A 130 -2.46 22.27 -5.35
N ALA A 131 -3.38 21.44 -5.81
CA ALA A 131 -3.29 19.99 -5.66
C ALA A 131 -2.03 19.41 -6.33
N LYS A 132 -1.63 19.92 -7.52
CA LYS A 132 -0.36 19.55 -8.18
C LYS A 132 0.87 19.89 -7.33
N ALA A 133 0.86 21.04 -6.66
CA ALA A 133 1.96 21.43 -5.78
C ALA A 133 2.05 20.51 -4.54
N VAL A 134 0.90 20.15 -3.95
CA VAL A 134 0.84 19.18 -2.84
C VAL A 134 1.30 17.80 -3.32
N LEU A 135 0.79 17.30 -4.43
CA LEU A 135 1.22 16.01 -4.98
C LEU A 135 2.73 15.95 -5.20
N ARG A 136 3.31 16.99 -5.81
CA ARG A 136 4.77 17.09 -5.99
C ARG A 136 5.52 17.00 -4.65
N ARG A 137 5.06 17.69 -3.61
CA ARG A 137 5.66 17.63 -2.27
C ARG A 137 5.58 16.19 -1.70
N LEU A 138 4.42 15.55 -1.82
CA LEU A 138 4.19 14.19 -1.33
C LEU A 138 5.09 13.17 -2.06
N THR A 139 5.19 13.25 -3.38
CA THR A 139 6.00 12.32 -4.18
C THR A 139 7.50 12.47 -3.89
N ILE A 140 8.01 13.70 -3.72
CA ILE A 140 9.40 13.94 -3.31
C ILE A 140 9.66 13.32 -1.92
N ARG A 141 8.77 13.53 -0.96
CA ARG A 141 8.89 12.94 0.38
C ARG A 141 8.81 11.42 0.37
N ALA A 142 7.91 10.83 -0.41
CA ALA A 142 7.81 9.37 -0.53
C ALA A 142 9.10 8.77 -1.08
N LYS A 143 9.70 9.36 -2.13
CA LYS A 143 10.99 8.93 -2.69
C LYS A 143 12.11 9.00 -1.62
N SER A 144 12.25 10.13 -0.93
CA SER A 144 13.29 10.30 0.10
C SER A 144 13.15 9.34 1.29
N GLN A 145 11.92 9.01 1.69
CA GLN A 145 11.66 8.10 2.81
C GLN A 145 12.00 6.63 2.49
N ILE A 146 12.00 6.24 1.21
CA ILE A 146 12.42 4.90 0.79
C ILE A 146 13.94 4.81 0.70
N GLU A 147 14.62 5.86 0.20
CA GLU A 147 16.07 5.88 0.06
C GLU A 147 16.82 5.87 1.40
N LEU A 148 16.19 6.37 2.48
CA LEU A 148 16.77 6.46 3.83
C LEU A 148 16.59 5.18 4.68
N LYS A 149 15.91 4.15 4.17
CA LYS A 149 15.62 2.89 4.88
C LYS A 149 16.33 1.70 4.25
#